data_08a5c9e28fc4987b690bc01b4fcd1bfc
#
_entry.id   08a5c9e28fc4987b690bc01b4fcd1bfc
#
_cell.length_a   1.000
_cell.length_b   1.000
_cell.length_c   1.000
_cell.angle_alpha   90.00
_cell.angle_beta   90.00
_cell.angle_gamma   90.00
#
_symmetry.space_group_name_H-M   'P 1'
#
loop_
_entity.id
_entity.type
_entity.pdbx_description
1 polymer ?
#
loop_
_entity_poly.entity_id
_entity_poly.type
_entity_poly.pdbx_seq_one_letter_code
_entity_poly.pdbx_strand_id
1 'polypeptide(L)'
;QALCYPESLNTGAWNGALQVPVQFKLADTLAMLGETKEAENLWRAICAMGQDAILESVLPELGCYQIVALRRLGHEAEAERLQKRHESRVAQMQLARDSGYYQATPFFISYCEDAALQRSAATSWQQAMGYWAAGKMNEACAHALHALKQDPTLQYARFMLEEAES
;
A
#
# COMPACT_ATOMS: atom_id res chain seq x y z
N GLN A 1 -17.24 12.75 2.85
CA GLN A 1 -16.56 14.07 2.88
C GLN A 1 -15.05 13.96 2.65
N ALA A 2 -14.37 12.88 3.12
CA ALA A 2 -12.91 12.72 2.99
C ALA A 2 -12.38 12.72 1.53
N LEU A 3 -13.23 12.45 0.55
CA LEU A 3 -12.88 12.44 -0.88
C LEU A 3 -13.40 13.69 -1.63
N CYS A 4 -14.02 14.64 -0.93
CA CYS A 4 -14.51 15.89 -1.52
C CYS A 4 -13.47 16.98 -1.33
N TYR A 5 -12.84 17.41 -2.43
CA TYR A 5 -11.89 18.53 -2.42
C TYR A 5 -12.64 19.84 -2.68
N PRO A 6 -12.43 20.90 -1.88
CA PRO A 6 -13.00 22.21 -2.17
C PRO A 6 -12.43 22.75 -3.49
N GLU A 7 -13.31 23.17 -4.41
CA GLU A 7 -12.90 23.79 -5.69
C GLU A 7 -12.02 25.03 -5.50
N SER A 8 -12.17 25.70 -4.36
CA SER A 8 -11.43 26.93 -4.02
C SER A 8 -9.93 26.76 -3.79
N LEU A 9 -9.43 25.54 -3.59
CA LEU A 9 -8.01 25.31 -3.32
C LEU A 9 -7.16 25.12 -4.56
N ASN A 10 -7.79 25.05 -5.76
CA ASN A 10 -7.11 24.82 -7.05
C ASN A 10 -6.07 23.66 -7.04
N THR A 11 -6.11 22.86 -6.00
CA THR A 11 -5.36 21.62 -5.87
C THR A 11 -6.19 20.56 -6.58
N GLY A 12 -5.91 20.34 -7.86
CA GLY A 12 -6.54 19.25 -8.60
C GLY A 12 -6.51 17.98 -7.76
N ALA A 13 -7.55 17.16 -7.84
CA ALA A 13 -7.56 15.85 -7.22
C ALA A 13 -6.27 15.12 -7.63
N TRP A 14 -5.31 15.05 -6.72
CA TRP A 14 -4.08 14.32 -6.92
C TRP A 14 -4.44 12.90 -7.31
N ASN A 15 -3.73 12.36 -8.28
CA ASN A 15 -3.91 11.04 -8.88
C ASN A 15 -4.71 10.09 -7.99
N GLY A 16 -5.81 9.56 -8.50
CA GLY A 16 -6.73 8.70 -7.74
C GLY A 16 -6.05 7.58 -6.93
N ALA A 17 -4.80 7.25 -7.27
CA ALA A 17 -3.97 6.31 -6.52
C ALA A 17 -3.74 6.68 -5.05
N LEU A 18 -3.50 7.96 -4.72
CA LEU A 18 -3.33 8.40 -3.32
C LEU A 18 -4.62 8.30 -2.50
N GLN A 19 -5.76 8.18 -3.16
CA GLN A 19 -7.06 8.02 -2.51
C GLN A 19 -7.40 6.54 -2.26
N VAL A 20 -6.65 5.59 -2.83
CA VAL A 20 -6.94 4.15 -2.75
C VAL A 20 -7.10 3.65 -1.31
N PRO A 21 -6.22 3.98 -0.35
CA PRO A 21 -6.40 3.53 1.03
C PRO A 21 -7.75 4.00 1.62
N VAL A 22 -8.13 5.26 1.35
CA VAL A 22 -9.40 5.84 1.82
C VAL A 22 -10.59 5.23 1.10
N GLN A 23 -10.52 5.06 -0.21
CA GLN A 23 -11.56 4.42 -1.01
C GLN A 23 -11.77 2.97 -0.59
N PHE A 24 -10.70 2.24 -0.30
CA PHE A 24 -10.75 0.87 0.16
C PHE A 24 -11.45 0.76 1.52
N LYS A 25 -11.07 1.61 2.49
CA LYS A 25 -11.74 1.67 3.80
C LYS A 25 -13.20 2.06 3.70
N LEU A 26 -13.53 3.00 2.83
CA LEU A 26 -14.91 3.38 2.56
C LEU A 26 -15.71 2.18 2.00
N ALA A 27 -15.14 1.45 1.04
CA ALA A 27 -15.78 0.27 0.47
C ALA A 27 -16.05 -0.82 1.52
N ASP A 28 -15.06 -1.14 2.37
CA ASP A 28 -15.24 -2.12 3.45
C ASP A 28 -16.29 -1.64 4.46
N THR A 29 -16.32 -0.35 4.80
CA THR A 29 -17.34 0.22 5.70
C THR A 29 -18.75 0.14 5.09
N LEU A 30 -18.90 0.48 3.81
CA LEU A 30 -20.17 0.38 3.09
C LEU A 30 -20.67 -1.08 3.03
N ALA A 31 -19.77 -2.03 2.79
CA ALA A 31 -20.11 -3.45 2.83
C ALA A 31 -20.62 -3.89 4.20
N MET A 32 -19.99 -3.43 5.29
CA MET A 32 -20.44 -3.70 6.66
C MET A 32 -21.81 -3.09 6.97
N LEU A 33 -22.15 -1.96 6.34
CA LEU A 33 -23.47 -1.31 6.48
C LEU A 33 -24.55 -1.93 5.55
N GLY A 34 -24.18 -2.91 4.72
CA GLY A 34 -25.09 -3.55 3.77
C GLY A 34 -25.21 -2.86 2.40
N GLU A 35 -24.49 -1.75 2.20
CA GLU A 35 -24.45 -0.99 0.93
C GLU A 35 -23.51 -1.67 -0.08
N THR A 36 -23.82 -2.94 -0.41
CA THR A 36 -22.95 -3.83 -1.20
C THR A 36 -22.66 -3.30 -2.60
N LYS A 37 -23.64 -2.66 -3.27
CA LYS A 37 -23.43 -2.17 -4.64
C LYS A 37 -22.41 -1.03 -4.69
N GLU A 38 -22.47 -0.10 -3.76
CA GLU A 38 -21.53 0.99 -3.66
C GLU A 38 -20.12 0.48 -3.30
N ALA A 39 -20.04 -0.46 -2.36
CA ALA A 39 -18.79 -1.13 -2.02
C ALA A 39 -18.13 -1.81 -3.24
N GLU A 40 -18.89 -2.59 -3.99
CA GLU A 40 -18.42 -3.25 -5.21
C GLU A 40 -17.93 -2.26 -6.27
N ASN A 41 -18.63 -1.14 -6.45
CA ASN A 41 -18.21 -0.11 -7.41
C ASN A 41 -16.83 0.48 -7.05
N LEU A 42 -16.58 0.73 -5.76
CA LEU A 42 -15.28 1.20 -5.28
C LEU A 42 -14.19 0.15 -5.46
N TRP A 43 -14.44 -1.12 -5.11
CA TRP A 43 -13.45 -2.19 -5.34
C TRP A 43 -13.15 -2.38 -6.82
N ARG A 44 -14.15 -2.31 -7.72
CA ARG A 44 -13.93 -2.35 -9.18
C ARG A 44 -13.10 -1.16 -9.67
N ALA A 45 -13.34 0.04 -9.12
CA ALA A 45 -12.54 1.22 -9.46
C ALA A 45 -11.07 1.05 -9.05
N ILE A 46 -10.80 0.49 -7.87
CA ILE A 46 -9.44 0.17 -7.41
C ILE A 46 -8.78 -0.86 -8.34
N CYS A 47 -9.50 -1.92 -8.71
CA CYS A 47 -9.00 -2.96 -9.62
C CYS A 47 -8.72 -2.44 -11.03
N ALA A 48 -9.47 -1.43 -11.50
CA ALA A 48 -9.31 -0.83 -12.82
C ALA A 48 -8.08 0.09 -12.95
N MET A 49 -7.45 0.46 -11.83
CA MET A 49 -6.24 1.27 -11.86
C MET A 49 -5.09 0.48 -12.50
N GLY A 50 -4.41 1.08 -13.47
CA GLY A 50 -3.22 0.50 -14.07
C GLY A 50 -2.09 0.34 -13.05
N GLN A 51 -1.20 -0.61 -13.31
CA GLN A 51 0.03 -0.80 -12.53
C GLN A 51 1.20 -0.34 -13.40
N ASP A 52 1.38 0.96 -13.53
CA ASP A 52 2.54 1.55 -14.18
C ASP A 52 3.64 1.94 -13.16
N ALA A 53 4.85 2.16 -13.65
CA ALA A 53 6.01 2.48 -12.81
C ALA A 53 5.82 3.77 -11.98
N ILE A 54 5.03 4.71 -12.46
CA ILE A 54 4.74 5.97 -11.77
C ILE A 54 3.82 5.69 -10.58
N LEU A 55 2.73 4.95 -10.80
CA LEU A 55 1.79 4.56 -9.74
C LEU A 55 2.48 3.68 -8.70
N GLU A 56 3.30 2.72 -9.11
CA GLU A 56 4.08 1.88 -8.20
C GLU A 56 5.08 2.68 -7.37
N SER A 57 5.60 3.81 -7.88
CA SER A 57 6.50 4.68 -7.11
C SER A 57 5.76 5.56 -6.09
N VAL A 58 4.52 5.95 -6.38
CA VAL A 58 3.68 6.82 -5.53
C VAL A 58 2.93 6.03 -4.47
N LEU A 59 2.43 4.86 -4.83
CA LEU A 59 1.71 3.94 -3.94
C LEU A 59 2.21 2.51 -4.18
N PRO A 60 3.34 2.12 -3.60
CA PRO A 60 3.88 0.76 -3.74
C PRO A 60 2.92 -0.35 -3.29
N GLU A 61 1.98 -0.02 -2.41
CA GLU A 61 0.96 -0.92 -1.85
C GLU A 61 -0.26 -1.12 -2.75
N LEU A 62 -0.38 -0.39 -3.86
CA LEU A 62 -1.57 -0.45 -4.74
C LEU A 62 -1.94 -1.90 -5.10
N GLY A 63 -0.95 -2.72 -5.46
CA GLY A 63 -1.17 -4.12 -5.77
C GLY A 63 -1.81 -4.91 -4.64
N CYS A 64 -1.48 -4.61 -3.39
CA CYS A 64 -2.05 -5.27 -2.21
C CYS A 64 -3.53 -4.91 -2.03
N TYR A 65 -3.89 -3.63 -2.19
CA TYR A 65 -5.30 -3.20 -2.18
C TYR A 65 -6.09 -3.85 -3.32
N GLN A 66 -5.50 -3.97 -4.52
CA GLN A 66 -6.12 -4.65 -5.66
C GLN A 66 -6.34 -6.14 -5.38
N ILE A 67 -5.37 -6.84 -4.75
CA ILE A 67 -5.50 -8.25 -4.37
C ILE A 67 -6.72 -8.44 -3.46
N VAL A 68 -6.85 -7.61 -2.40
CA VAL A 68 -7.98 -7.73 -1.48
C VAL A 68 -9.30 -7.36 -2.17
N ALA A 69 -9.33 -6.30 -2.97
CA ALA A 69 -10.51 -5.90 -3.74
C ALA A 69 -10.98 -7.00 -4.70
N LEU A 70 -10.06 -7.67 -5.40
CA LEU A 70 -10.37 -8.82 -6.27
C LEU A 70 -10.97 -9.98 -5.48
N ARG A 71 -10.45 -10.28 -4.29
CA ARG A 71 -11.02 -11.30 -3.39
C ARG A 71 -12.43 -10.94 -2.95
N ARG A 72 -12.67 -9.67 -2.56
CA ARG A 72 -14.01 -9.17 -2.23
C ARG A 72 -15.00 -9.32 -3.39
N LEU A 73 -14.52 -9.21 -4.63
CA LEU A 73 -15.31 -9.39 -5.85
C LEU A 73 -15.42 -10.85 -6.32
N GLY A 74 -14.77 -11.80 -5.64
CA GLY A 74 -14.78 -13.23 -6.01
C GLY A 74 -13.83 -13.61 -7.15
N HIS A 75 -12.89 -12.73 -7.53
CA HIS A 75 -11.91 -12.96 -8.61
C HIS A 75 -10.61 -13.59 -8.07
N GLU A 76 -10.71 -14.76 -7.42
CA GLU A 76 -9.60 -15.38 -6.68
C GLU A 76 -8.38 -15.70 -7.56
N ALA A 77 -8.59 -16.23 -8.77
CA ALA A 77 -7.48 -16.57 -9.68
C ALA A 77 -6.65 -15.34 -10.08
N GLU A 78 -7.28 -14.19 -10.22
CA GLU A 78 -6.61 -12.94 -10.54
C GLU A 78 -5.90 -12.37 -9.31
N ALA A 79 -6.52 -12.46 -8.15
CA ALA A 79 -5.91 -12.09 -6.87
C ALA A 79 -4.64 -12.91 -6.59
N GLU A 80 -4.68 -14.23 -6.79
CA GLU A 80 -3.50 -15.10 -6.63
C GLU A 80 -2.36 -14.74 -7.58
N ARG A 81 -2.68 -14.41 -8.84
CA ARG A 81 -1.67 -13.97 -9.81
C ARG A 81 -0.97 -12.68 -9.36
N LEU A 82 -1.74 -11.70 -8.88
CA LEU A 82 -1.17 -10.46 -8.33
C LEU A 82 -0.39 -10.70 -7.04
N GLN A 83 -0.86 -11.59 -6.17
CA GLN A 83 -0.17 -11.98 -4.94
C GLN A 83 1.23 -12.52 -5.25
N LYS A 84 1.34 -13.48 -6.19
CA LYS A 84 2.64 -14.04 -6.61
C LYS A 84 3.57 -12.98 -7.21
N ARG A 85 3.02 -12.04 -7.99
CA ARG A 85 3.79 -10.90 -8.53
C ARG A 85 4.35 -10.03 -7.40
N HIS A 86 3.52 -9.70 -6.40
CA HIS A 86 3.94 -8.93 -5.24
C HIS A 86 5.05 -9.63 -4.45
N GLU A 87 4.89 -10.92 -4.16
CA GLU A 87 5.90 -11.75 -3.47
C GLU A 87 7.24 -11.78 -4.22
N SER A 88 7.19 -11.94 -5.55
CA SER A 88 8.39 -11.90 -6.39
C SER A 88 9.09 -10.54 -6.34
N ARG A 89 8.32 -9.44 -6.33
CA ARG A 89 8.86 -8.08 -6.18
C ARG A 89 9.54 -7.88 -4.83
N VAL A 90 8.90 -8.31 -3.74
CA VAL A 90 9.46 -8.22 -2.39
C VAL A 90 10.77 -9.03 -2.28
N ALA A 91 10.81 -10.24 -2.86
CA ALA A 91 12.02 -11.05 -2.91
C ALA A 91 13.16 -10.32 -3.67
N GLN A 92 12.85 -9.63 -4.77
CA GLN A 92 13.82 -8.82 -5.49
C GLN A 92 14.32 -7.63 -4.64
N MET A 93 13.44 -6.96 -3.90
CA MET A 93 13.83 -5.87 -3.00
C MET A 93 14.81 -6.35 -1.91
N GLN A 94 14.61 -7.56 -1.37
CA GLN A 94 15.52 -8.18 -0.40
C GLN A 94 16.91 -8.50 -0.98
N LEU A 95 16.95 -8.87 -2.26
CA LEU A 95 18.19 -9.21 -2.95
C LEU A 95 18.94 -8.00 -3.50
N ALA A 96 18.27 -6.86 -3.63
CA ALA A 96 18.87 -5.62 -4.12
C ALA A 96 19.92 -5.14 -3.11
N ARG A 97 21.18 -5.54 -3.37
CA ARG A 97 22.35 -4.97 -2.69
C ARG A 97 22.52 -3.53 -3.12
N ASP A 98 23.21 -2.75 -2.31
CA ASP A 98 23.58 -1.37 -2.57
C ASP A 98 24.19 -1.17 -3.96
N SER A 99 23.37 -1.04 -4.97
CA SER A 99 23.76 -0.25 -6.12
C SER A 99 23.68 1.18 -5.61
N GLY A 100 24.82 1.76 -5.25
CA GLY A 100 24.88 3.13 -4.74
C GLY A 100 24.04 4.03 -5.66
N TYR A 101 22.88 4.41 -5.18
CA TYR A 101 22.02 5.33 -5.91
C TYR A 101 22.76 6.66 -5.90
N TYR A 102 23.44 6.93 -6.98
CA TYR A 102 24.06 8.20 -7.23
C TYR A 102 22.94 9.23 -7.32
N GLN A 103 22.66 9.94 -6.23
CA GLN A 103 21.79 11.09 -6.27
C GLN A 103 22.51 12.16 -7.13
N ALA A 104 22.06 12.29 -8.36
CA ALA A 104 22.67 13.17 -9.36
C ALA A 104 22.50 14.67 -9.06
N THR A 105 21.98 15.03 -7.89
CA THR A 105 21.81 16.43 -7.49
C THR A 105 22.42 16.69 -6.13
N PRO A 106 23.46 17.54 -6.03
CA PRO A 106 24.14 17.86 -4.78
C PRO A 106 23.27 18.65 -3.78
N PHE A 107 22.02 18.97 -4.13
CA PHE A 107 21.11 19.76 -3.30
C PHE A 107 20.15 18.91 -2.43
N PHE A 108 20.03 17.62 -2.69
CA PHE A 108 19.28 16.75 -1.81
C PHE A 108 20.23 16.01 -0.87
N ILE A 109 20.63 16.70 0.19
CA ILE A 109 21.19 16.02 1.35
C ILE A 109 20.07 15.14 1.87
N SER A 110 20.19 13.82 1.70
CA SER A 110 19.34 12.87 2.39
C SER A 110 19.59 13.07 3.88
N TYR A 111 18.61 13.61 4.60
CA TYR A 111 18.64 13.69 6.06
C TYR A 111 18.52 12.31 6.72
N CYS A 112 18.53 11.25 5.95
CA CYS A 112 18.49 9.89 6.43
C CYS A 112 19.90 9.40 6.68
N GLU A 113 20.23 9.31 7.94
CA GLU A 113 21.55 8.84 8.42
C GLU A 113 21.82 7.39 8.00
N ASP A 114 20.80 6.59 7.65
CA ASP A 114 20.98 5.19 7.23
C ASP A 114 19.99 4.77 6.12
N ALA A 115 20.44 4.87 4.87
CA ALA A 115 19.69 4.41 3.71
C ALA A 115 19.41 2.89 3.73
N ALA A 116 20.22 2.10 4.44
CA ALA A 116 20.02 0.66 4.59
C ALA A 116 18.84 0.38 5.52
N LEU A 117 18.70 1.13 6.61
CA LEU A 117 17.54 1.02 7.51
C LEU A 117 16.24 1.39 6.81
N GLN A 118 16.23 2.46 6.01
CA GLN A 118 15.04 2.84 5.25
C GLN A 118 14.61 1.78 4.24
N ARG A 119 15.58 1.21 3.49
CA ARG A 119 15.27 0.12 2.56
C ARG A 119 14.75 -1.11 3.30
N SER A 120 15.34 -1.43 4.43
CA SER A 120 14.90 -2.54 5.27
C SER A 120 13.50 -2.31 5.82
N ALA A 121 13.18 -1.09 6.28
CA ALA A 121 11.86 -0.69 6.73
C ALA A 121 10.83 -0.78 5.59
N ALA A 122 11.16 -0.23 4.41
CA ALA A 122 10.30 -0.30 3.24
C ALA A 122 10.04 -1.74 2.80
N THR A 123 11.06 -2.61 2.80
CA THR A 123 10.91 -4.02 2.45
C THR A 123 10.02 -4.75 3.47
N SER A 124 10.23 -4.51 4.77
CA SER A 124 9.43 -5.08 5.84
C SER A 124 7.97 -4.62 5.74
N TRP A 125 7.74 -3.35 5.39
CA TRP A 125 6.41 -2.83 5.16
C TRP A 125 5.72 -3.51 3.96
N GLN A 126 6.43 -3.69 2.84
CA GLN A 126 5.88 -4.40 1.68
C GLN A 126 5.57 -5.87 1.99
N GLN A 127 6.35 -6.52 2.87
CA GLN A 127 6.02 -7.85 3.38
C GLN A 127 4.75 -7.83 4.21
N ALA A 128 4.61 -6.86 5.13
CA ALA A 128 3.40 -6.69 5.93
C ALA A 128 2.16 -6.57 5.04
N MET A 129 2.20 -5.71 4.03
CA MET A 129 1.12 -5.52 3.08
C MET A 129 0.79 -6.79 2.28
N GLY A 130 1.81 -7.55 1.87
CA GLY A 130 1.62 -8.84 1.20
C GLY A 130 0.93 -9.89 2.08
N TYR A 131 1.31 -9.98 3.36
CA TYR A 131 0.66 -10.86 4.33
C TYR A 131 -0.76 -10.41 4.65
N TRP A 132 -0.99 -9.11 4.82
CA TRP A 132 -2.34 -8.56 4.96
C TRP A 132 -3.23 -8.92 3.77
N ALA A 133 -2.74 -8.72 2.56
CA ALA A 133 -3.47 -9.08 1.35
C ALA A 133 -3.76 -10.58 1.25
N ALA A 134 -2.88 -11.43 1.80
CA ALA A 134 -3.08 -12.87 1.90
C ALA A 134 -4.02 -13.29 3.05
N GLY A 135 -4.55 -12.36 3.85
CA GLY A 135 -5.39 -12.63 5.02
C GLY A 135 -4.61 -13.16 6.24
N LYS A 136 -3.29 -13.06 6.25
CA LYS A 136 -2.40 -13.51 7.33
C LYS A 136 -2.05 -12.35 8.25
N MET A 137 -3.03 -11.93 9.08
CA MET A 137 -2.91 -10.72 9.88
C MET A 137 -1.78 -10.78 10.91
N ASN A 138 -1.56 -11.92 11.56
CA ASN A 138 -0.49 -12.07 12.56
C ASN A 138 0.89 -11.83 11.95
N GLU A 139 1.17 -12.40 10.78
CA GLU A 139 2.40 -12.19 10.05
C GLU A 139 2.51 -10.76 9.54
N ALA A 140 1.40 -10.17 9.07
CA ALA A 140 1.36 -8.77 8.67
C ALA A 140 1.75 -7.85 9.82
N CYS A 141 1.18 -8.02 11.00
CA CYS A 141 1.50 -7.24 12.21
C CYS A 141 2.97 -7.42 12.63
N ALA A 142 3.50 -8.63 12.58
CA ALA A 142 4.90 -8.89 12.91
C ALA A 142 5.86 -8.10 12.00
N HIS A 143 5.60 -8.09 10.68
CA HIS A 143 6.39 -7.34 9.72
C HIS A 143 6.16 -5.82 9.82
N ALA A 144 4.95 -5.36 10.10
CA ALA A 144 4.64 -3.95 10.36
C ALA A 144 5.40 -3.43 11.60
N LEU A 145 5.42 -4.19 12.68
CA LEU A 145 6.17 -3.86 13.89
C LEU A 145 7.69 -3.82 13.62
N HIS A 146 8.20 -4.74 12.80
CA HIS A 146 9.61 -4.71 12.40
C HIS A 146 9.94 -3.47 11.56
N ALA A 147 9.07 -3.10 10.63
CA ALA A 147 9.23 -1.88 9.84
C ALA A 147 9.24 -0.62 10.72
N LEU A 148 8.32 -0.51 11.70
CA LEU A 148 8.26 0.62 12.65
C LEU A 148 9.47 0.74 13.56
N LYS A 149 10.13 -0.38 13.91
CA LYS A 149 11.38 -0.34 14.68
C LYS A 149 12.53 0.28 13.89
N GLN A 150 12.50 0.17 12.57
CA GLN A 150 13.53 0.70 11.68
C GLN A 150 13.18 2.11 11.21
N ASP A 151 11.90 2.40 10.99
CA ASP A 151 11.39 3.72 10.63
C ASP A 151 10.10 4.04 11.42
N PRO A 152 10.22 4.74 12.55
CA PRO A 152 9.07 5.13 13.38
C PRO A 152 8.08 6.07 12.70
N THR A 153 8.43 6.63 11.53
CA THR A 153 7.58 7.58 10.79
C THR A 153 6.54 6.88 9.89
N LEU A 154 6.61 5.57 9.75
CA LEU A 154 5.66 4.77 8.94
C LEU A 154 4.26 4.72 9.57
N GLN A 155 3.47 5.77 9.36
CA GLN A 155 2.12 5.91 9.94
C GLN A 155 1.18 4.78 9.54
N TYR A 156 1.23 4.31 8.28
CA TYR A 156 0.36 3.22 7.82
C TYR A 156 0.65 1.89 8.53
N ALA A 157 1.90 1.63 8.89
CA ALA A 157 2.25 0.45 9.68
C ALA A 157 1.67 0.54 11.10
N ARG A 158 1.63 1.74 11.69
CA ARG A 158 0.99 1.98 12.99
C ARG A 158 -0.51 1.75 12.93
N PHE A 159 -1.19 2.30 11.91
CA PHE A 159 -2.62 2.08 11.70
C PHE A 159 -2.98 0.61 11.52
N MET A 160 -2.15 -0.16 10.80
CA MET A 160 -2.38 -1.61 10.67
C MET A 160 -2.36 -2.32 12.03
N LEU A 161 -1.45 -1.96 12.94
CA LEU A 161 -1.37 -2.54 14.27
C LEU A 161 -2.57 -2.16 15.13
N GLU A 162 -2.97 -0.89 15.12
CA GLU A 162 -4.14 -0.39 15.86
C GLU A 162 -5.45 -1.08 15.41
N GLU A 163 -5.58 -1.32 14.10
CA GLU A 163 -6.75 -2.04 13.56
C GLU A 163 -6.77 -3.52 13.95
N ALA A 164 -5.61 -4.15 14.09
CA ALA A 164 -5.53 -5.55 14.47
C ALA A 164 -5.86 -5.79 15.96
N GLU A 165 -5.78 -4.75 16.78
CA GLU A 165 -6.12 -4.80 18.22
C GLU A 165 -7.60 -4.46 18.49
N SER A 166 -8.35 -3.95 17.51
CA SER A 166 -9.73 -3.49 17.62
C SER A 166 -10.74 -4.60 17.35
#